data_bc50cf07ecefb9d5fef7ef2efd13e995
#
_entry.id   bc50cf07ecefb9d5fef7ef2efd13e995
#
_cell.length_a   1.000
_cell.length_b   1.000
_cell.length_c   1.000
_cell.angle_alpha   90.00
_cell.angle_beta   90.00
_cell.angle_gamma   90.00
#
_symmetry.space_group_name_H-M   'P 1'
#
loop_
_entity.id
_entity.type
_entity.pdbx_description
1 polymer ?
#
loop_
_entity_poly.entity_id
_entity_poly.type
_entity_poly.pdbx_seq_one_letter_code
_entity_poly.pdbx_strand_id
1 'polypeptide(L)'
;MKLQSSRTFIENISLDSARQYLTLHIPMDEYNIDEEKIFTYFNESKGSRYWFKSKDSTYNVVGINYIESMWRDKFQPEATADSKKALFQKLQQEKLGDDLKSKLSLFGGTLFDDKDTTDEWNDFKMVEFHLPEWQFDLKKNEVFLTRSKTELNMDGLLEEIDGVLSGIESAEITEKEKPVVKSKRDIFPNEWKLLVEEAVNNLNDEFKKVVLARQKLITFESKAKRLYLIRRLKDEADTYTIYYEKGKSTFVSKTPEKLFSIKGEQLTTNAIAGSIQRVEDSRENNVQKEFLLNDEKNLFEHRVVRESIVSDIVPFSEGLNYKKNPLLMENKYIYHLFTPIQAMLKKDSDEFKILKQIHPTPAVGGLPKNLAKDYIKEHEYGTRGLYAAPLGIIHEDKDCEFAVGLRSMLISARSATLFAGCGIVKGSDPEAEFLETEVKFTPMLNVLEATTNELHRSTDGTNV
;
A
#
# COMPACT_ATOMS: atom_id res chain seq x y z
N MET A 1 5.01 9.87 35.89
CA MET A 1 4.54 8.71 35.10
C MET A 1 3.12 8.99 34.67
N LYS A 2 2.90 9.17 33.37
CA LYS A 2 1.61 9.59 32.80
C LYS A 2 0.53 8.48 32.90
N LEU A 3 0.93 7.21 32.99
CA LEU A 3 0.02 6.05 33.06
C LEU A 3 -0.23 5.52 34.50
N GLN A 4 -0.01 6.32 35.54
CA GLN A 4 -0.08 5.85 36.92
C GLN A 4 -1.47 5.31 37.34
N SER A 5 -2.55 5.84 36.74
CA SER A 5 -3.90 5.34 36.96
C SER A 5 -4.13 3.91 36.47
N SER A 6 -3.31 3.42 35.56
CA SER A 6 -3.40 2.08 34.99
C SER A 6 -2.66 1.00 35.78
N ARG A 7 -1.92 1.38 36.84
CA ARG A 7 -1.11 0.43 37.63
C ARG A 7 -1.94 -0.69 38.25
N THR A 8 -2.99 -0.34 38.96
CA THR A 8 -3.88 -1.32 39.61
C THR A 8 -4.55 -2.26 38.58
N PHE A 9 -4.82 -1.77 37.37
CA PHE A 9 -5.37 -2.62 36.32
C PHE A 9 -4.36 -3.66 35.88
N ILE A 10 -3.12 -3.25 35.55
CA ILE A 10 -2.04 -4.17 35.08
C ILE A 10 -1.73 -5.22 36.16
N GLU A 11 -1.61 -4.82 37.42
CA GLU A 11 -1.34 -5.73 38.56
C GLU A 11 -2.44 -6.78 38.75
N ASN A 12 -3.68 -6.51 38.33
CA ASN A 12 -4.84 -7.42 38.45
C ASN A 12 -5.11 -8.26 37.20
N ILE A 13 -4.30 -8.15 36.13
CA ILE A 13 -4.49 -8.97 34.93
C ILE A 13 -4.22 -10.45 35.25
N SER A 14 -5.25 -11.27 35.10
CA SER A 14 -5.10 -12.73 35.18
C SER A 14 -4.68 -13.28 33.82
N LEU A 15 -3.49 -13.88 33.75
CA LEU A 15 -2.96 -14.44 32.51
C LEU A 15 -3.67 -15.77 32.16
N ASP A 16 -4.34 -15.79 31.01
CA ASP A 16 -4.91 -17.00 30.43
C ASP A 16 -3.81 -17.93 29.90
N SER A 17 -3.61 -19.07 30.56
CA SER A 17 -2.58 -20.04 30.18
C SER A 17 -2.76 -20.67 28.79
N ALA A 18 -3.97 -20.61 28.22
CA ALA A 18 -4.24 -21.10 26.87
C ALA A 18 -3.76 -20.14 25.77
N ARG A 19 -3.40 -18.90 26.12
CA ARG A 19 -2.93 -17.88 25.17
C ARG A 19 -1.42 -17.69 25.25
N GLN A 20 -0.79 -17.48 24.08
CA GLN A 20 0.68 -17.32 24.00
C GLN A 20 1.14 -15.86 24.25
N TYR A 21 0.32 -14.90 23.86
CA TYR A 21 0.63 -13.48 23.93
C TYR A 21 -0.36 -12.73 24.82
N LEU A 22 0.12 -11.68 25.46
CA LEU A 22 -0.69 -10.63 26.06
C LEU A 22 -0.61 -9.39 25.15
N THR A 23 -1.75 -8.84 24.77
CA THR A 23 -1.88 -7.57 24.06
C THR A 23 -2.57 -6.56 24.96
N LEU A 24 -1.89 -5.46 25.25
CA LEU A 24 -2.44 -4.34 26.00
C LEU A 24 -2.84 -3.23 25.03
N HIS A 25 -4.09 -2.76 25.13
CA HIS A 25 -4.60 -1.59 24.41
C HIS A 25 -4.57 -0.38 25.35
N ILE A 26 -3.82 0.67 24.98
CA ILE A 26 -3.38 1.74 25.87
C ILE A 26 -3.70 3.10 25.24
N PRO A 27 -4.25 4.07 25.99
CA PRO A 27 -4.41 5.45 25.51
C PRO A 27 -3.07 6.19 25.43
N MET A 28 -2.90 7.07 24.43
CA MET A 28 -1.71 7.91 24.24
C MET A 28 -2.01 9.41 24.33
N ASP A 29 -3.18 9.84 24.78
CA ASP A 29 -3.60 11.25 24.76
C ASP A 29 -2.66 12.20 25.51
N GLU A 30 -1.89 11.68 26.45
CA GLU A 30 -0.92 12.46 27.24
C GLU A 30 0.45 12.63 26.55
N TYR A 31 0.67 11.98 25.39
CA TYR A 31 1.94 11.98 24.68
C TYR A 31 1.81 12.65 23.31
N ASN A 32 2.81 13.48 22.96
CA ASN A 32 2.88 14.08 21.62
C ASN A 32 3.75 13.24 20.70
N ILE A 33 3.16 12.22 20.09
CA ILE A 33 3.82 11.21 19.26
C ILE A 33 3.35 11.33 17.80
N ASP A 34 4.30 11.28 16.86
CA ASP A 34 4.04 11.20 15.43
C ASP A 34 4.91 10.12 14.76
N GLU A 35 4.71 9.90 13.46
CA GLU A 35 5.41 8.89 12.70
C GLU A 35 6.94 9.07 12.74
N GLU A 36 7.43 10.32 12.58
CA GLU A 36 8.87 10.58 12.54
C GLU A 36 9.53 10.25 13.87
N LYS A 37 8.90 10.60 14.98
CA LYS A 37 9.38 10.29 16.33
C LYS A 37 9.41 8.78 16.59
N ILE A 38 8.34 8.05 16.18
CA ILE A 38 8.29 6.59 16.30
C ILE A 38 9.45 5.95 15.53
N PHE A 39 9.61 6.28 14.25
CA PHE A 39 10.67 5.72 13.43
C PHE A 39 12.08 6.13 13.89
N THR A 40 12.22 7.31 14.51
CA THR A 40 13.48 7.79 15.10
C THR A 40 13.84 6.98 16.34
N TYR A 41 12.90 6.83 17.27
CA TYR A 41 13.11 6.06 18.50
C TYR A 41 13.43 4.59 18.20
N PHE A 42 12.67 3.96 17.32
CA PHE A 42 12.87 2.57 16.91
C PHE A 42 13.80 2.41 15.70
N ASN A 43 14.83 3.25 15.59
CA ASN A 43 15.76 3.20 14.46
C ASN A 43 16.52 1.86 14.35
N GLU A 44 16.73 1.16 15.45
CA GLU A 44 17.38 -0.16 15.47
C GLU A 44 16.45 -1.30 15.02
N SER A 45 15.14 -1.09 14.99
CA SER A 45 14.13 -2.07 14.53
C SER A 45 13.96 -2.12 13.00
N LYS A 46 14.97 -1.66 12.24
CA LYS A 46 14.95 -1.69 10.76
C LYS A 46 14.72 -3.10 10.24
N GLY A 47 13.86 -3.21 9.21
CA GLY A 47 13.53 -4.47 8.57
C GLY A 47 12.31 -5.19 9.16
N SER A 48 11.65 -4.59 10.17
CA SER A 48 10.40 -5.10 10.76
C SER A 48 9.48 -3.96 11.20
N ARG A 49 9.23 -3.02 10.27
CA ARG A 49 8.41 -1.83 10.53
C ARG A 49 7.51 -1.54 9.36
N TYR A 50 6.32 -1.00 9.65
CA TYR A 50 5.42 -0.48 8.61
C TYR A 50 4.74 0.82 9.03
N TRP A 51 4.27 1.57 8.04
CA TRP A 51 3.33 2.67 8.18
C TRP A 51 2.27 2.56 7.10
N PHE A 52 1.02 2.45 7.52
CA PHE A 52 -0.14 2.44 6.66
C PHE A 52 -1.06 3.59 7.02
N LYS A 53 -1.27 4.51 6.09
CA LYS A 53 -2.21 5.62 6.23
C LYS A 53 -3.21 5.58 5.08
N SER A 54 -4.51 5.54 5.41
CA SER A 54 -5.55 5.58 4.40
C SER A 54 -5.75 6.97 3.83
N LYS A 55 -6.25 7.04 2.60
CA LYS A 55 -6.50 8.27 1.84
C LYS A 55 -7.46 9.22 2.60
N ASP A 56 -8.50 8.68 3.19
CA ASP A 56 -9.51 9.41 3.97
C ASP A 56 -9.11 9.61 5.45
N SER A 57 -7.89 9.24 5.80
CA SER A 57 -7.36 9.25 7.16
C SER A 57 -8.20 8.47 8.17
N THR A 58 -8.96 7.46 7.72
CA THR A 58 -9.65 6.50 8.61
C THR A 58 -8.63 5.74 9.44
N TYR A 59 -7.52 5.35 8.82
CA TYR A 59 -6.38 4.69 9.45
C TYR A 59 -5.12 5.54 9.32
N ASN A 60 -4.34 5.59 10.39
CA ASN A 60 -2.96 6.07 10.41
C ASN A 60 -2.18 5.21 11.41
N VAL A 61 -1.69 4.07 10.95
CA VAL A 61 -1.16 3.00 11.78
C VAL A 61 0.32 2.77 11.50
N VAL A 62 1.12 2.77 12.56
CA VAL A 62 2.55 2.41 12.52
C VAL A 62 2.76 1.14 13.32
N GLY A 63 3.40 0.13 12.74
CA GLY A 63 3.79 -1.09 13.42
C GLY A 63 5.29 -1.26 13.50
N ILE A 64 5.76 -1.72 14.65
CA ILE A 64 7.18 -1.89 14.97
C ILE A 64 7.41 -3.30 15.52
N ASN A 65 8.46 -3.96 15.07
CA ASN A 65 8.88 -5.31 15.43
C ASN A 65 7.81 -6.36 15.12
N TYR A 66 8.04 -7.20 14.12
CA TYR A 66 7.11 -8.29 13.82
C TYR A 66 7.38 -9.48 14.74
N ILE A 67 6.52 -9.68 15.74
CA ILE A 67 6.65 -10.78 16.70
C ILE A 67 6.09 -12.09 16.17
N GLU A 68 5.11 -12.02 15.28
CA GLU A 68 4.58 -13.16 14.56
C GLU A 68 4.10 -12.74 13.17
N SER A 69 4.18 -13.68 12.21
CA SER A 69 3.72 -13.46 10.85
C SER A 69 2.99 -14.69 10.35
N MET A 70 1.83 -14.50 9.77
CA MET A 70 1.21 -15.52 8.96
C MET A 70 1.66 -15.34 7.51
N TRP A 71 2.14 -16.40 6.89
CA TRP A 71 2.61 -16.34 5.50
C TRP A 71 2.35 -17.63 4.73
N ARG A 72 2.33 -17.52 3.40
CA ARG A 72 2.19 -18.66 2.48
C ARG A 72 2.92 -18.38 1.18
N ASP A 73 3.42 -19.45 0.55
CA ASP A 73 4.06 -19.38 -0.78
C ASP A 73 3.02 -19.45 -1.92
N LYS A 74 1.74 -19.69 -1.61
CA LYS A 74 0.62 -19.65 -2.57
C LYS A 74 -0.59 -18.99 -1.94
N PHE A 75 -1.33 -18.21 -2.72
CA PHE A 75 -2.55 -17.57 -2.22
C PHE A 75 -3.73 -18.53 -2.23
N GLN A 76 -4.05 -19.06 -1.07
CA GLN A 76 -5.19 -19.93 -0.78
C GLN A 76 -6.08 -19.24 0.26
N PRO A 77 -7.22 -18.62 -0.13
CA PRO A 77 -8.05 -17.80 0.74
C PRO A 77 -8.44 -18.49 2.05
N GLU A 78 -9.03 -19.69 1.98
CA GLU A 78 -9.50 -20.42 3.15
C GLU A 78 -8.36 -20.71 4.14
N ALA A 79 -7.24 -21.21 3.63
CA ALA A 79 -6.07 -21.50 4.46
C ALA A 79 -5.43 -20.20 5.02
N THR A 80 -5.59 -19.06 4.36
CA THR A 80 -5.15 -17.75 4.86
C THR A 80 -6.07 -17.27 5.98
N ALA A 81 -7.40 -17.42 5.82
CA ALA A 81 -8.38 -17.11 6.84
C ALA A 81 -8.18 -17.97 8.11
N ASP A 82 -7.91 -19.27 7.95
CA ASP A 82 -7.60 -20.18 9.07
C ASP A 82 -6.32 -19.74 9.79
N SER A 83 -5.29 -19.30 9.06
CA SER A 83 -4.05 -18.77 9.67
C SER A 83 -4.30 -17.49 10.46
N LYS A 84 -5.13 -16.55 9.93
CA LYS A 84 -5.56 -15.35 10.65
C LYS A 84 -6.26 -15.72 11.96
N LYS A 85 -7.26 -16.59 11.89
CA LYS A 85 -8.00 -17.05 13.05
C LYS A 85 -7.08 -17.70 14.10
N ALA A 86 -6.19 -18.60 13.67
CA ALA A 86 -5.25 -19.26 14.55
C ALA A 86 -4.30 -18.27 15.23
N LEU A 87 -3.86 -17.20 14.53
CA LEU A 87 -3.00 -16.18 15.11
C LEU A 87 -3.75 -15.38 16.18
N PHE A 88 -4.95 -14.86 15.90
CA PHE A 88 -5.73 -14.12 16.88
C PHE A 88 -6.14 -14.97 18.09
N GLN A 89 -6.36 -16.27 17.92
CA GLN A 89 -6.62 -17.19 19.03
C GLN A 89 -5.45 -17.34 20.01
N LYS A 90 -4.22 -16.94 19.64
CA LYS A 90 -3.07 -16.94 20.54
C LYS A 90 -3.03 -15.71 21.45
N LEU A 91 -3.87 -14.71 21.20
CA LEU A 91 -3.83 -13.42 21.89
C LEU A 91 -4.82 -13.37 23.04
N GLN A 92 -4.37 -12.90 24.19
CA GLN A 92 -5.20 -12.35 25.24
C GLN A 92 -5.15 -10.83 25.09
N GLN A 93 -6.30 -10.18 24.90
CA GLN A 93 -6.37 -8.72 24.70
C GLN A 93 -7.02 -8.06 25.92
N GLU A 94 -6.33 -7.06 26.49
CA GLU A 94 -6.78 -6.29 27.66
C GLU A 94 -6.75 -4.79 27.33
N LYS A 95 -7.74 -4.02 27.82
CA LYS A 95 -7.87 -2.60 27.57
C LYS A 95 -7.60 -1.77 28.83
N LEU A 96 -6.68 -0.82 28.74
CA LEU A 96 -6.35 0.10 29.82
C LEU A 96 -7.22 1.38 29.79
N GLY A 97 -8.50 1.25 29.49
CA GLY A 97 -9.49 2.32 29.44
C GLY A 97 -10.77 1.88 28.75
N ASP A 98 -11.90 2.47 29.14
CA ASP A 98 -13.22 2.08 28.63
C ASP A 98 -13.54 2.70 27.25
N ASP A 99 -12.91 3.85 26.92
CA ASP A 99 -13.20 4.64 25.70
C ASP A 99 -12.35 4.29 24.49
N LEU A 100 -11.52 3.25 24.58
CA LEU A 100 -10.59 2.84 23.50
C LEU A 100 -11.34 2.26 22.29
N LYS A 101 -11.08 2.79 21.10
CA LYS A 101 -11.85 2.53 19.85
C LYS A 101 -11.07 1.82 18.76
N SER A 102 -9.74 1.78 18.85
CA SER A 102 -8.92 1.07 17.87
C SER A 102 -9.17 -0.42 17.94
N LYS A 103 -8.88 -1.09 16.82
CA LYS A 103 -8.80 -2.55 16.74
C LYS A 103 -7.35 -2.93 16.44
N LEU A 104 -6.85 -3.94 17.11
CA LEU A 104 -5.57 -4.55 16.72
C LEU A 104 -5.67 -5.01 15.26
N SER A 105 -4.63 -4.75 14.48
CA SER A 105 -4.59 -5.16 13.08
C SER A 105 -3.30 -5.90 12.75
N LEU A 106 -3.39 -6.77 11.74
CA LEU A 106 -2.23 -7.27 11.02
C LEU A 106 -2.04 -6.42 9.77
N PHE A 107 -0.80 -6.10 9.44
CA PHE A 107 -0.46 -5.41 8.18
C PHE A 107 0.25 -6.36 7.23
N GLY A 108 -0.08 -6.26 5.96
CA GLY A 108 0.56 -7.04 4.92
C GLY A 108 -0.21 -7.02 3.61
N GLY A 109 -0.10 -8.12 2.85
CA GLY A 109 -0.79 -8.26 1.58
C GLY A 109 -0.36 -9.50 0.81
N THR A 110 -0.47 -9.42 -0.51
CA THR A 110 0.01 -10.46 -1.42
C THR A 110 0.98 -9.88 -2.43
N LEU A 111 1.82 -10.71 -3.04
CA LEU A 111 2.50 -10.32 -4.28
C LEU A 111 1.49 -10.26 -5.43
N PHE A 112 1.83 -9.57 -6.50
CA PHE A 112 0.94 -9.39 -7.66
C PHE A 112 0.57 -10.73 -8.29
N ASP A 113 1.54 -11.62 -8.45
CA ASP A 113 1.38 -12.96 -9.01
C ASP A 113 2.38 -13.94 -8.37
N ASP A 114 2.30 -15.20 -8.78
CA ASP A 114 3.15 -16.30 -8.35
C ASP A 114 4.37 -16.54 -9.27
N LYS A 115 4.73 -15.55 -10.10
CA LYS A 115 5.97 -15.59 -10.89
C LYS A 115 7.16 -15.70 -9.93
N ASP A 116 8.13 -16.52 -10.28
CA ASP A 116 9.35 -16.65 -9.50
C ASP A 116 9.94 -15.27 -9.21
N THR A 117 10.09 -14.95 -7.93
CA THR A 117 10.61 -13.67 -7.52
C THR A 117 12.09 -13.56 -7.85
N THR A 118 12.48 -12.40 -8.37
CA THR A 118 13.89 -12.03 -8.48
C THR A 118 14.47 -11.80 -7.08
N ASP A 119 15.80 -11.79 -6.95
CA ASP A 119 16.50 -11.54 -5.68
C ASP A 119 16.01 -10.27 -4.95
N GLU A 120 15.50 -9.30 -5.70
CA GLU A 120 14.97 -8.04 -5.15
C GLU A 120 13.75 -8.25 -4.24
N TRP A 121 12.94 -9.31 -4.48
CA TRP A 121 11.70 -9.61 -3.75
C TRP A 121 11.82 -10.75 -2.75
N ASN A 122 13.01 -11.32 -2.56
CA ASN A 122 13.22 -12.49 -1.68
C ASN A 122 12.81 -12.27 -0.21
N ASP A 123 12.79 -11.02 0.24
CA ASP A 123 12.33 -10.70 1.59
C ASP A 123 10.82 -10.89 1.77
N PHE A 124 10.02 -10.90 0.68
CA PHE A 124 8.55 -10.93 0.71
C PHE A 124 7.99 -12.29 0.31
N LYS A 125 6.86 -12.67 0.91
CA LYS A 125 6.15 -13.92 0.60
C LYS A 125 4.93 -13.66 -0.26
N MET A 126 4.44 -14.70 -0.97
CA MET A 126 3.25 -14.59 -1.82
C MET A 126 2.04 -14.03 -1.05
N VAL A 127 1.83 -14.49 0.17
CA VAL A 127 0.88 -13.92 1.13
C VAL A 127 1.59 -13.72 2.44
N GLU A 128 1.48 -12.55 3.03
CA GLU A 128 2.11 -12.31 4.32
C GLU A 128 1.43 -11.18 5.07
N PHE A 129 1.15 -11.42 6.36
CA PHE A 129 0.64 -10.43 7.30
C PHE A 129 1.36 -10.53 8.63
N HIS A 130 1.68 -9.40 9.23
CA HIS A 130 2.50 -9.28 10.43
C HIS A 130 1.70 -8.79 11.62
N LEU A 131 1.90 -9.42 12.76
CA LEU A 131 1.52 -8.91 14.07
C LEU A 131 2.72 -8.13 14.64
N PRO A 132 2.62 -6.82 14.82
CA PRO A 132 3.70 -6.05 15.41
C PRO A 132 3.71 -6.19 16.95
N GLU A 133 4.87 -5.97 17.55
CA GLU A 133 5.02 -5.80 19.00
C GLU A 133 4.36 -4.51 19.47
N TRP A 134 4.64 -3.40 18.78
CA TRP A 134 4.03 -2.11 19.00
C TRP A 134 3.21 -1.71 17.77
N GLN A 135 1.93 -1.43 17.96
CA GLN A 135 1.07 -0.85 16.94
C GLN A 135 0.50 0.47 17.45
N PHE A 136 0.88 1.57 16.80
CA PHE A 136 0.42 2.93 17.10
C PHE A 136 -0.71 3.30 16.13
N ASP A 137 -1.91 3.58 16.64
CA ASP A 137 -3.00 4.21 15.89
C ASP A 137 -2.94 5.72 16.16
N LEU A 138 -2.24 6.44 15.29
CA LEU A 138 -2.03 7.89 15.41
C LEU A 138 -3.31 8.71 15.16
N LYS A 139 -4.32 8.11 14.54
CA LYS A 139 -5.61 8.76 14.32
C LYS A 139 -6.45 8.84 15.59
N LYS A 140 -6.33 7.81 16.44
CA LYS A 140 -7.12 7.68 17.67
C LYS A 140 -6.31 7.93 18.94
N ASN A 141 -5.01 8.24 18.80
CA ASN A 141 -4.07 8.36 19.91
C ASN A 141 -4.07 7.14 20.83
N GLU A 142 -3.97 5.96 20.24
CA GLU A 142 -4.01 4.70 20.94
C GLU A 142 -2.85 3.80 20.50
N VAL A 143 -2.35 2.96 21.41
CA VAL A 143 -1.27 2.01 21.10
C VAL A 143 -1.61 0.61 21.61
N PHE A 144 -1.19 -0.40 20.87
CA PHE A 144 -1.18 -1.77 21.29
C PHE A 144 0.26 -2.21 21.55
N LEU A 145 0.48 -2.83 22.72
CA LEU A 145 1.69 -3.56 23.03
C LEU A 145 1.37 -5.04 23.11
N THR A 146 2.00 -5.85 22.28
CA THR A 146 1.88 -7.31 22.31
C THR A 146 3.19 -7.94 22.74
N ARG A 147 3.14 -8.79 23.75
CA ARG A 147 4.31 -9.48 24.33
C ARG A 147 4.06 -10.99 24.43
N SER A 148 5.13 -11.76 24.24
CA SER A 148 5.12 -13.17 24.61
C SER A 148 5.00 -13.31 26.13
N LYS A 149 4.10 -14.17 26.60
CA LYS A 149 3.94 -14.41 28.04
C LYS A 149 5.17 -15.04 28.70
N THR A 150 6.01 -15.70 27.93
CA THR A 150 7.28 -16.29 28.42
C THR A 150 8.34 -15.23 28.72
N GLU A 151 8.22 -14.03 28.15
CA GLU A 151 9.16 -12.93 28.29
C GLU A 151 8.58 -11.76 29.11
N LEU A 152 7.32 -11.92 29.57
CA LEU A 152 6.55 -10.86 30.21
C LEU A 152 6.97 -10.68 31.67
N ASN A 153 7.36 -9.46 32.03
CA ASN A 153 7.57 -9.04 33.41
C ASN A 153 6.45 -8.06 33.82
N MET A 154 5.44 -8.56 34.52
CA MET A 154 4.28 -7.76 34.94
C MET A 154 4.63 -6.63 35.89
N ASP A 155 5.57 -6.84 36.81
CA ASP A 155 5.94 -5.86 37.84
C ASP A 155 6.57 -4.57 37.26
N GLY A 156 7.25 -4.67 36.12
CA GLY A 156 7.90 -3.54 35.45
C GLY A 156 7.22 -3.07 34.16
N LEU A 157 6.10 -3.69 33.79
CA LEU A 157 5.49 -3.48 32.46
C LEU A 157 4.99 -2.04 32.27
N LEU A 158 4.43 -1.44 33.30
CA LEU A 158 3.90 -0.07 33.21
C LEU A 158 5.05 0.94 33.07
N GLU A 159 6.14 0.76 33.81
CA GLU A 159 7.35 1.58 33.73
C GLU A 159 8.02 1.45 32.34
N GLU A 160 8.03 0.24 31.77
CA GLU A 160 8.54 0.00 30.42
C GLU A 160 7.68 0.75 29.38
N ILE A 161 6.36 0.64 29.44
CA ILE A 161 5.44 1.32 28.53
C ILE A 161 5.60 2.84 28.62
N ASP A 162 5.54 3.42 29.81
CA ASP A 162 5.72 4.87 30.04
C ASP A 162 7.11 5.33 29.56
N GLY A 163 8.16 4.54 29.82
CA GLY A 163 9.51 4.80 29.35
C GLY A 163 9.64 4.84 27.82
N VAL A 164 9.01 3.89 27.12
CA VAL A 164 8.99 3.85 25.65
C VAL A 164 8.22 5.04 25.09
N LEU A 165 7.00 5.33 25.56
CA LEU A 165 6.17 6.43 25.07
C LEU A 165 6.82 7.80 25.33
N SER A 166 7.41 8.01 26.53
CA SER A 166 8.17 9.22 26.86
C SER A 166 9.46 9.34 26.03
N GLY A 167 10.12 8.22 25.75
CA GLY A 167 11.28 8.15 24.89
C GLY A 167 10.96 8.53 23.43
N ILE A 168 9.83 8.06 22.91
CA ILE A 168 9.34 8.46 21.58
C ILE A 168 9.00 9.95 21.55
N GLU A 169 8.28 10.46 22.57
CA GLU A 169 7.90 11.87 22.66
C GLU A 169 9.13 12.79 22.63
N SER A 170 10.20 12.41 23.31
CA SER A 170 11.45 13.17 23.39
C SER A 170 12.46 12.87 22.29
N ALA A 171 12.14 11.97 21.36
CA ALA A 171 13.06 11.61 20.28
C ALA A 171 13.39 12.81 19.38
N GLU A 172 14.70 13.12 19.28
CA GLU A 172 15.20 14.17 18.40
C GLU A 172 15.44 13.64 16.99
N ILE A 173 14.87 14.31 16.00
CA ILE A 173 14.99 13.95 14.59
C ILE A 173 16.32 14.47 14.05
N THR A 174 17.34 13.61 14.04
CA THR A 174 18.72 13.97 13.65
C THR A 174 19.02 13.75 12.17
N GLU A 175 18.34 12.83 11.50
CA GLU A 175 18.63 12.43 10.12
C GLU A 175 17.90 13.35 9.12
N LYS A 176 18.57 14.44 8.66
CA LYS A 176 18.01 15.44 7.75
C LYS A 176 18.55 15.35 6.32
N GLU A 177 19.58 14.54 6.08
CA GLU A 177 20.28 14.50 4.81
C GLU A 177 19.48 13.77 3.74
N LYS A 178 19.33 14.41 2.57
CA LYS A 178 18.73 13.76 1.41
C LYS A 178 19.67 12.69 0.81
N PRO A 179 19.14 11.64 0.18
CA PRO A 179 19.96 10.69 -0.55
C PRO A 179 20.59 11.39 -1.78
N VAL A 180 21.92 11.25 -1.96
CA VAL A 180 22.60 11.75 -3.15
C VAL A 180 22.44 10.75 -4.27
N VAL A 181 21.77 11.17 -5.35
CA VAL A 181 21.54 10.33 -6.54
C VAL A 181 22.81 10.26 -7.37
N LYS A 182 23.34 9.06 -7.59
CA LYS A 182 24.49 8.78 -8.44
C LYS A 182 24.11 8.59 -9.90
N SER A 183 23.03 7.85 -10.18
CA SER A 183 22.54 7.63 -11.54
C SER A 183 21.04 7.35 -11.58
N LYS A 184 20.45 7.61 -12.75
CA LYS A 184 19.08 7.25 -13.11
C LYS A 184 19.12 6.53 -14.45
N ARG A 185 18.45 5.41 -14.58
CA ARG A 185 18.29 4.71 -15.84
C ARG A 185 16.97 3.99 -15.96
N ASP A 186 16.40 3.99 -17.15
CA ASP A 186 15.29 3.13 -17.49
C ASP A 186 15.77 1.69 -17.68
N ILE A 187 14.97 0.74 -17.25
CA ILE A 187 15.21 -0.69 -17.46
C ILE A 187 14.52 -1.10 -18.76
N PHE A 188 15.27 -1.53 -19.75
CA PHE A 188 14.81 -2.01 -21.06
C PHE A 188 13.77 -1.11 -21.75
N PRO A 189 14.05 0.21 -21.95
CA PRO A 189 13.04 1.15 -22.47
C PRO A 189 12.59 0.83 -23.90
N ASN A 190 13.51 0.39 -24.78
CA ASN A 190 13.18 0.06 -26.17
C ASN A 190 12.41 -1.27 -26.27
N GLU A 191 12.85 -2.25 -25.50
CA GLU A 191 12.20 -3.55 -25.42
C GLU A 191 10.76 -3.41 -24.86
N TRP A 192 10.56 -2.51 -23.90
CA TRP A 192 9.22 -2.22 -23.39
C TRP A 192 8.31 -1.61 -24.46
N LYS A 193 8.82 -0.68 -25.28
CA LYS A 193 8.05 -0.11 -26.40
C LYS A 193 7.70 -1.18 -27.43
N LEU A 194 8.61 -2.10 -27.75
CA LEU A 194 8.33 -3.24 -28.62
C LEU A 194 7.26 -4.16 -28.02
N LEU A 195 7.30 -4.38 -26.70
CA LEU A 195 6.28 -5.16 -25.99
C LEU A 195 4.90 -4.48 -26.07
N VAL A 196 4.83 -3.14 -25.99
CA VAL A 196 3.57 -2.39 -26.20
C VAL A 196 3.04 -2.61 -27.62
N GLU A 197 3.89 -2.51 -28.65
CA GLU A 197 3.51 -2.75 -30.04
C GLU A 197 3.00 -4.19 -30.26
N GLU A 198 3.71 -5.17 -29.69
CA GLU A 198 3.30 -6.58 -29.71
C GLU A 198 1.94 -6.78 -29.01
N ALA A 199 1.75 -6.18 -27.83
CA ALA A 199 0.50 -6.25 -27.11
C ALA A 199 -0.67 -5.67 -27.93
N VAL A 200 -0.50 -4.50 -28.57
CA VAL A 200 -1.50 -3.89 -29.46
C VAL A 200 -1.90 -4.83 -30.58
N ASN A 201 -0.93 -5.53 -31.19
CA ASN A 201 -1.18 -6.48 -32.27
C ASN A 201 -1.92 -7.76 -31.79
N ASN A 202 -1.73 -8.16 -30.53
CA ASN A 202 -2.40 -9.32 -29.93
C ASN A 202 -3.80 -9.00 -29.40
N LEU A 203 -4.13 -7.73 -29.19
CA LEU A 203 -5.45 -7.32 -28.70
C LEU A 203 -6.53 -7.52 -29.78
N ASN A 204 -7.64 -8.12 -29.35
CA ASN A 204 -8.79 -8.46 -30.18
C ASN A 204 -10.09 -8.44 -29.35
N ASP A 205 -11.20 -8.95 -29.90
CA ASP A 205 -12.50 -8.95 -29.20
C ASP A 205 -12.52 -9.84 -27.95
N GLU A 206 -11.65 -10.87 -27.88
CA GLU A 206 -11.51 -11.75 -26.71
C GLU A 206 -10.50 -11.23 -25.70
N PHE A 207 -9.44 -10.53 -26.14
CA PHE A 207 -8.41 -9.92 -25.30
C PHE A 207 -8.39 -8.41 -25.54
N LYS A 208 -9.03 -7.64 -24.66
CA LYS A 208 -9.36 -6.21 -24.90
C LYS A 208 -8.37 -5.22 -24.33
N LYS A 209 -7.69 -5.59 -23.25
CA LYS A 209 -6.81 -4.68 -22.50
C LYS A 209 -5.78 -5.47 -21.71
N VAL A 210 -4.55 -4.97 -21.69
CA VAL A 210 -3.51 -5.39 -20.74
C VAL A 210 -2.83 -4.16 -20.15
N VAL A 211 -2.47 -4.20 -18.87
CA VAL A 211 -1.64 -3.15 -18.26
C VAL A 211 -0.21 -3.64 -18.26
N LEU A 212 0.69 -2.89 -18.90
CA LEU A 212 2.11 -3.20 -18.95
C LEU A 212 2.92 -2.28 -18.04
N ALA A 213 3.75 -2.89 -17.21
CA ALA A 213 4.62 -2.19 -16.29
C ALA A 213 6.04 -2.05 -16.83
N ARG A 214 6.73 -0.98 -16.43
CA ARG A 214 8.16 -0.81 -16.61
C ARG A 214 8.83 -0.30 -15.35
N GLN A 215 10.15 -0.36 -15.33
CA GLN A 215 10.96 -0.06 -14.17
C GLN A 215 11.98 1.04 -14.48
N LYS A 216 12.29 1.84 -13.45
CA LYS A 216 13.37 2.84 -13.47
C LYS A 216 14.27 2.63 -12.25
N LEU A 217 15.56 2.44 -12.48
CA LEU A 217 16.55 2.24 -11.42
C LEU A 217 17.21 3.57 -11.06
N ILE A 218 17.17 3.91 -9.77
CA ILE A 218 17.90 5.00 -9.16
C ILE A 218 19.00 4.40 -8.29
N THR A 219 20.26 4.83 -8.46
CA THR A 219 21.35 4.44 -7.56
C THR A 219 21.81 5.63 -6.73
N PHE A 220 22.24 5.37 -5.51
CA PHE A 220 22.69 6.37 -4.55
C PHE A 220 24.18 6.22 -4.25
N GLU A 221 24.86 7.32 -3.90
CA GLU A 221 26.25 7.29 -3.45
C GLU A 221 26.42 6.56 -2.11
N SER A 222 25.43 6.67 -1.23
CA SER A 222 25.37 6.01 0.08
C SER A 222 24.04 5.26 0.26
N LYS A 223 23.88 4.53 1.38
CA LYS A 223 22.60 3.89 1.70
C LYS A 223 21.48 4.94 1.83
N ALA A 224 20.31 4.62 1.27
CA ALA A 224 19.13 5.47 1.40
C ALA A 224 18.77 5.71 2.88
N LYS A 225 18.57 6.98 3.22
CA LYS A 225 18.22 7.42 4.58
C LYS A 225 16.72 7.21 4.82
N ARG A 226 16.36 6.23 5.63
CA ARG A 226 14.96 5.82 5.81
C ARG A 226 14.10 6.87 6.51
N LEU A 227 14.63 7.58 7.52
CA LEU A 227 13.91 8.67 8.20
C LEU A 227 13.61 9.85 7.27
N TYR A 228 14.53 10.15 6.35
CA TYR A 228 14.28 11.14 5.31
C TYR A 228 13.04 10.78 4.47
N LEU A 229 12.92 9.50 4.07
CA LEU A 229 11.77 9.03 3.29
C LEU A 229 10.45 9.16 4.08
N ILE A 230 10.44 8.80 5.36
CA ILE A 230 9.25 8.96 6.22
C ILE A 230 8.76 10.40 6.20
N ARG A 231 9.67 11.38 6.35
CA ARG A 231 9.32 12.81 6.28
C ARG A 231 8.70 13.18 4.94
N ARG A 232 9.33 12.77 3.82
CA ARG A 232 8.85 13.10 2.48
C ARG A 232 7.50 12.47 2.14
N LEU A 233 7.19 11.34 2.75
CA LEU A 233 5.90 10.66 2.56
C LEU A 233 4.73 11.37 3.24
N LYS A 234 4.97 12.26 4.22
CA LYS A 234 3.92 13.05 4.89
C LYS A 234 3.31 14.12 3.99
N ASP A 235 4.07 14.62 3.01
CA ASP A 235 3.77 15.86 2.27
C ASP A 235 2.64 15.75 1.24
N GLU A 236 2.15 14.55 0.90
CA GLU A 236 1.07 14.38 -0.08
C GLU A 236 -0.26 14.04 0.59
N ALA A 237 -1.25 14.92 0.37
CA ALA A 237 -2.65 14.67 0.70
C ALA A 237 -3.33 13.76 -0.34
N ASP A 238 -4.51 13.22 0.00
CA ASP A 238 -5.40 12.47 -0.89
C ASP A 238 -4.84 11.18 -1.48
N THR A 239 -3.83 10.57 -0.83
CA THR A 239 -3.27 9.26 -1.21
C THR A 239 -3.14 8.35 0.00
N TYR A 240 -3.15 7.04 -0.24
CA TYR A 240 -2.63 6.08 0.73
C TYR A 240 -1.13 6.26 0.85
N THR A 241 -0.61 6.17 2.07
CA THR A 241 0.82 6.04 2.32
C THR A 241 1.09 4.63 2.82
N ILE A 242 1.95 3.92 2.11
CA ILE A 242 2.43 2.60 2.49
C ILE A 242 3.94 2.65 2.57
N TYR A 243 4.47 2.37 3.74
CA TYR A 243 5.88 2.16 3.99
C TYR A 243 6.03 0.81 4.66
N TYR A 244 6.74 -0.11 4.03
CA TYR A 244 6.82 -1.50 4.47
C TYR A 244 8.27 -1.98 4.44
N GLU A 245 8.87 -2.13 5.61
CA GLU A 245 10.20 -2.70 5.78
C GLU A 245 10.13 -4.17 6.12
N LYS A 246 10.88 -4.97 5.37
CA LYS A 246 11.11 -6.37 5.69
C LYS A 246 12.56 -6.76 5.33
N GLY A 247 13.27 -7.33 6.30
CA GLY A 247 14.67 -7.69 6.12
C GLY A 247 15.52 -6.50 5.66
N LYS A 248 16.10 -6.60 4.47
CA LYS A 248 16.92 -5.53 3.88
C LYS A 248 16.15 -4.61 2.95
N SER A 249 14.93 -4.98 2.58
CA SER A 249 14.10 -4.31 1.60
C SER A 249 13.10 -3.35 2.24
N THR A 250 12.77 -2.28 1.53
CA THR A 250 11.71 -1.33 1.92
C THR A 250 10.84 -1.03 0.72
N PHE A 251 9.59 -1.42 0.78
CA PHE A 251 8.60 -1.02 -0.23
C PHE A 251 7.90 0.26 0.21
N VAL A 252 7.79 1.21 -0.73
CA VAL A 252 7.15 2.51 -0.50
C VAL A 252 6.13 2.77 -1.59
N SER A 253 4.94 3.26 -1.21
CA SER A 253 3.89 3.61 -2.17
C SER A 253 3.08 4.82 -1.69
N LYS A 254 2.75 5.70 -2.65
CA LYS A 254 1.80 6.83 -2.50
C LYS A 254 0.67 6.63 -3.51
N THR A 255 -0.22 5.71 -3.20
CA THR A 255 -1.25 5.28 -4.14
C THR A 255 -2.59 6.02 -3.95
N PRO A 256 -3.25 6.46 -5.03
CA PRO A 256 -4.60 6.99 -4.93
C PRO A 256 -5.68 5.90 -4.88
N GLU A 257 -5.32 4.63 -5.12
CA GLU A 257 -6.26 3.57 -5.45
C GLU A 257 -6.56 2.67 -4.26
N LYS A 258 -7.81 2.75 -3.78
CA LYS A 258 -8.41 1.76 -2.88
C LYS A 258 -8.78 0.52 -3.69
N LEU A 259 -8.33 -0.65 -3.25
CA LEU A 259 -8.82 -1.90 -3.81
C LEU A 259 -10.24 -2.18 -3.28
N PHE A 260 -10.37 -2.31 -1.98
CA PHE A 260 -11.64 -2.34 -1.26
C PHE A 260 -11.43 -2.16 0.25
N SER A 261 -12.51 -1.86 0.96
CA SER A 261 -12.56 -1.96 2.42
C SER A 261 -13.84 -2.65 2.86
N ILE A 262 -13.77 -3.35 3.98
CA ILE A 262 -14.91 -3.98 4.66
C ILE A 262 -15.00 -3.38 6.06
N LYS A 263 -16.20 -2.94 6.44
CA LYS A 263 -16.52 -2.50 7.80
C LYS A 263 -17.86 -3.11 8.20
N GLY A 264 -17.82 -4.05 9.13
CA GLY A 264 -18.96 -4.90 9.44
C GLY A 264 -19.37 -5.76 8.23
N GLU A 265 -20.56 -5.57 7.73
CA GLU A 265 -21.08 -6.26 6.54
C GLU A 265 -21.01 -5.40 5.27
N GLN A 266 -20.51 -4.16 5.36
CA GLN A 266 -20.44 -3.24 4.25
C GLN A 266 -19.07 -3.29 3.58
N LEU A 267 -19.04 -3.69 2.31
CA LEU A 267 -17.89 -3.53 1.42
C LEU A 267 -17.98 -2.22 0.64
N THR A 268 -16.88 -1.51 0.52
CA THR A 268 -16.75 -0.33 -0.36
C THR A 268 -15.55 -0.46 -1.26
N THR A 269 -15.74 -0.14 -2.53
CA THR A 269 -14.68 -0.05 -3.55
C THR A 269 -15.02 1.02 -4.56
N ASN A 270 -14.13 1.25 -5.54
CA ASN A 270 -14.31 2.28 -6.55
C ASN A 270 -13.89 1.74 -7.93
N ALA A 271 -14.65 2.11 -8.96
CA ALA A 271 -14.19 2.00 -10.34
C ALA A 271 -13.56 3.34 -10.73
N ILE A 272 -12.32 3.30 -11.19
CA ILE A 272 -11.57 4.46 -11.70
C ILE A 272 -10.99 4.07 -13.05
N ALA A 273 -11.43 4.72 -14.12
CA ALA A 273 -10.90 4.56 -15.47
C ALA A 273 -11.41 5.71 -16.33
N GLY A 274 -10.71 6.02 -17.43
CA GLY A 274 -10.93 7.22 -18.19
C GLY A 274 -10.32 8.44 -17.49
N SER A 275 -9.39 9.12 -18.15
CA SER A 275 -8.61 10.19 -17.53
C SER A 275 -8.30 11.30 -18.54
N ILE A 276 -8.18 12.53 -18.04
CA ILE A 276 -7.69 13.66 -18.81
C ILE A 276 -6.79 14.54 -17.94
N GLN A 277 -5.75 15.09 -18.54
CA GLN A 277 -4.81 15.96 -17.84
C GLN A 277 -5.46 17.27 -17.44
N ARG A 278 -5.13 17.79 -16.28
CA ARG A 278 -5.47 19.15 -15.85
C ARG A 278 -4.51 20.14 -16.51
N VAL A 279 -5.05 21.30 -16.88
CA VAL A 279 -4.29 22.44 -17.37
C VAL A 279 -4.33 23.58 -16.33
N GLU A 280 -3.45 24.56 -16.45
CA GLU A 280 -3.41 25.68 -15.49
C GLU A 280 -4.59 26.63 -15.64
N ASP A 281 -5.11 26.80 -16.87
CA ASP A 281 -6.26 27.69 -17.13
C ASP A 281 -7.58 27.09 -16.63
N SER A 282 -8.32 27.85 -15.82
CA SER A 282 -9.57 27.39 -15.22
C SER A 282 -10.71 27.19 -16.22
N ARG A 283 -10.72 27.93 -17.33
CA ARG A 283 -11.76 27.78 -18.38
C ARG A 283 -11.49 26.53 -19.20
N GLU A 284 -10.24 26.31 -19.58
CA GLU A 284 -9.84 25.09 -20.25
C GLU A 284 -10.07 23.84 -19.38
N ASN A 285 -9.83 23.94 -18.08
CA ASN A 285 -10.17 22.84 -17.15
C ASN A 285 -11.65 22.49 -17.15
N ASN A 286 -12.56 23.46 -17.23
CA ASN A 286 -13.98 23.17 -17.34
C ASN A 286 -14.33 22.47 -18.65
N VAL A 287 -13.69 22.86 -19.76
CA VAL A 287 -13.85 22.17 -21.07
C VAL A 287 -13.34 20.73 -20.96
N GLN A 288 -12.18 20.50 -20.33
CA GLN A 288 -11.64 19.16 -20.11
C GLN A 288 -12.57 18.28 -19.27
N LYS A 289 -13.16 18.83 -18.20
CA LYS A 289 -14.14 18.10 -17.36
C LYS A 289 -15.39 17.70 -18.15
N GLU A 290 -15.95 18.63 -18.90
CA GLU A 290 -17.13 18.37 -19.72
C GLU A 290 -16.81 17.36 -20.84
N PHE A 291 -15.65 17.49 -21.48
CA PHE A 291 -15.18 16.53 -22.46
C PHE A 291 -15.12 15.13 -21.85
N LEU A 292 -14.42 14.95 -20.73
CA LEU A 292 -14.24 13.64 -20.09
C LEU A 292 -15.59 12.99 -19.69
N LEU A 293 -16.55 13.79 -19.22
CA LEU A 293 -17.88 13.32 -18.83
C LEU A 293 -18.78 12.92 -20.01
N ASN A 294 -18.44 13.35 -21.25
CA ASN A 294 -19.24 13.10 -22.45
C ASN A 294 -18.48 12.29 -23.53
N ASP A 295 -17.19 12.02 -23.34
CA ASP A 295 -16.39 11.26 -24.32
C ASP A 295 -16.76 9.78 -24.30
N GLU A 296 -17.30 9.29 -25.41
CA GLU A 296 -17.81 7.91 -25.55
C GLU A 296 -16.73 6.86 -25.28
N LYS A 297 -15.47 7.11 -25.68
CA LYS A 297 -14.34 6.19 -25.46
C LYS A 297 -14.04 6.05 -23.97
N ASN A 298 -13.86 7.16 -23.26
CA ASN A 298 -13.57 7.17 -21.82
C ASN A 298 -14.76 6.60 -21.00
N LEU A 299 -16.00 6.93 -21.37
CA LEU A 299 -17.20 6.38 -20.75
C LEU A 299 -17.33 4.87 -20.98
N PHE A 300 -16.98 4.39 -22.16
CA PHE A 300 -16.97 2.95 -22.45
C PHE A 300 -15.91 2.23 -21.62
N GLU A 301 -14.67 2.75 -21.58
CA GLU A 301 -13.59 2.19 -20.75
C GLU A 301 -14.01 2.13 -19.28
N HIS A 302 -14.54 3.23 -18.73
CA HIS A 302 -15.01 3.29 -17.36
C HIS A 302 -16.11 2.26 -17.06
N ARG A 303 -17.09 2.15 -17.95
CA ARG A 303 -18.17 1.16 -17.82
C ARG A 303 -17.63 -0.26 -17.75
N VAL A 304 -16.69 -0.61 -18.61
CA VAL A 304 -16.07 -1.94 -18.63
C VAL A 304 -15.37 -2.26 -17.32
N VAL A 305 -14.60 -1.32 -16.77
CA VAL A 305 -13.93 -1.48 -15.47
C VAL A 305 -14.96 -1.62 -14.34
N ARG A 306 -15.99 -0.78 -14.33
CA ARG A 306 -17.06 -0.83 -13.33
C ARG A 306 -17.80 -2.18 -13.35
N GLU A 307 -18.23 -2.64 -14.53
CA GLU A 307 -18.95 -3.92 -14.68
C GLU A 307 -18.09 -5.11 -14.27
N SER A 308 -16.79 -5.08 -14.54
CA SER A 308 -15.85 -6.10 -14.08
C SER A 308 -15.80 -6.17 -12.56
N ILE A 309 -15.62 -5.02 -11.87
CA ILE A 309 -15.58 -4.96 -10.41
C ILE A 309 -16.92 -5.41 -9.81
N VAL A 310 -18.05 -4.96 -10.38
CA VAL A 310 -19.38 -5.38 -9.93
C VAL A 310 -19.55 -6.89 -10.08
N SER A 311 -19.15 -7.47 -11.22
CA SER A 311 -19.21 -8.91 -11.46
C SER A 311 -18.38 -9.72 -10.45
N ASP A 312 -17.21 -9.20 -10.06
CA ASP A 312 -16.35 -9.83 -9.07
C ASP A 312 -16.95 -9.80 -7.65
N ILE A 313 -17.80 -8.81 -7.32
CA ILE A 313 -18.39 -8.62 -5.99
C ILE A 313 -19.74 -9.35 -5.85
N VAL A 314 -20.52 -9.46 -6.93
CA VAL A 314 -21.87 -10.08 -6.93
C VAL A 314 -21.94 -11.43 -6.19
N PRO A 315 -20.98 -12.37 -6.35
CA PRO A 315 -21.03 -13.65 -5.65
C PRO A 315 -21.05 -13.54 -4.12
N PHE A 316 -20.49 -12.46 -3.56
CA PHE A 316 -20.32 -12.23 -2.12
C PHE A 316 -21.37 -11.28 -1.53
N SER A 317 -22.24 -10.68 -2.35
CA SER A 317 -23.16 -9.62 -1.92
C SER A 317 -24.62 -10.07 -1.93
N GLU A 318 -25.42 -9.52 -1.00
CA GLU A 318 -26.88 -9.58 -0.98
C GLU A 318 -27.51 -8.39 -1.71
N GLY A 319 -26.74 -7.30 -1.88
CA GLY A 319 -27.16 -6.09 -2.56
C GLY A 319 -26.00 -5.19 -2.94
N LEU A 320 -26.14 -4.51 -4.06
CA LEU A 320 -25.16 -3.59 -4.62
C LEU A 320 -25.78 -2.20 -4.84
N ASN A 321 -25.05 -1.16 -4.48
CA ASN A 321 -25.43 0.21 -4.69
C ASN A 321 -24.30 0.96 -5.42
N TYR A 322 -24.58 1.42 -6.64
CA TYR A 322 -23.67 2.27 -7.43
C TYR A 322 -24.43 3.06 -8.49
N LYS A 323 -23.89 4.20 -8.90
CA LYS A 323 -24.46 4.99 -9.98
C LYS A 323 -24.01 4.46 -11.34
N LYS A 324 -24.93 4.42 -12.31
CA LYS A 324 -24.59 4.04 -13.71
C LYS A 324 -23.71 5.08 -14.38
N ASN A 325 -23.97 6.36 -14.15
CA ASN A 325 -23.16 7.46 -14.68
C ASN A 325 -22.01 7.75 -13.71
N PRO A 326 -20.76 7.84 -14.20
CA PRO A 326 -19.63 8.16 -13.35
C PRO A 326 -19.70 9.60 -12.83
N LEU A 327 -19.01 9.81 -11.73
CA LEU A 327 -18.67 11.12 -11.20
C LEU A 327 -17.29 11.53 -11.71
N LEU A 328 -16.93 12.79 -11.54
CA LEU A 328 -15.58 13.28 -11.76
C LEU A 328 -14.79 13.26 -10.46
N MET A 329 -13.63 12.62 -10.48
CA MET A 329 -12.64 12.70 -9.40
C MET A 329 -11.52 13.64 -9.82
N GLU A 330 -11.28 14.65 -8.99
CA GLU A 330 -10.24 15.65 -9.22
C GLU A 330 -8.99 15.29 -8.40
N ASN A 331 -7.87 15.04 -9.10
CA ASN A 331 -6.55 14.96 -8.48
C ASN A 331 -5.72 16.20 -8.86
N LYS A 332 -4.57 16.38 -8.26
CA LYS A 332 -3.72 17.56 -8.48
C LYS A 332 -3.40 17.82 -9.97
N TYR A 333 -3.18 16.76 -10.76
CA TYR A 333 -2.71 16.86 -12.14
C TYR A 333 -3.65 16.24 -13.18
N ILE A 334 -4.65 15.45 -12.75
CA ILE A 334 -5.45 14.61 -13.64
C ILE A 334 -6.90 14.56 -13.12
N TYR A 335 -7.87 14.59 -14.06
CA TYR A 335 -9.27 14.22 -13.79
C TYR A 335 -9.49 12.76 -14.16
N HIS A 336 -10.28 12.05 -13.36
CA HIS A 336 -10.70 10.68 -13.66
C HIS A 336 -12.21 10.53 -13.61
N LEU A 337 -12.76 9.63 -14.44
CA LEU A 337 -14.11 9.12 -14.20
C LEU A 337 -14.08 8.16 -13.01
N PHE A 338 -15.05 8.30 -12.12
CA PHE A 338 -15.10 7.66 -10.83
C PHE A 338 -16.51 7.17 -10.50
N THR A 339 -16.65 5.91 -10.08
CA THR A 339 -17.91 5.38 -9.55
C THR A 339 -17.65 4.70 -8.20
N PRO A 340 -18.19 5.23 -7.08
CA PRO A 340 -18.18 4.51 -5.82
C PRO A 340 -19.15 3.34 -5.90
N ILE A 341 -18.74 2.20 -5.38
CA ILE A 341 -19.51 0.95 -5.32
C ILE A 341 -19.58 0.51 -3.86
N GLN A 342 -20.79 0.26 -3.39
CA GLN A 342 -21.08 -0.26 -2.06
C GLN A 342 -21.82 -1.59 -2.20
N ALA A 343 -21.44 -2.56 -1.39
CA ALA A 343 -22.11 -3.86 -1.33
C ALA A 343 -22.42 -4.25 0.11
N MET A 344 -23.60 -4.79 0.33
CA MET A 344 -23.92 -5.51 1.56
C MET A 344 -23.47 -6.96 1.39
N LEU A 345 -22.52 -7.39 2.20
CA LEU A 345 -21.93 -8.73 2.10
C LEU A 345 -22.86 -9.80 2.70
N LYS A 346 -22.82 -10.98 2.12
CA LYS A 346 -23.39 -12.19 2.71
C LYS A 346 -22.67 -12.52 4.02
N LYS A 347 -23.38 -13.12 4.96
CA LYS A 347 -22.87 -13.40 6.32
C LYS A 347 -21.62 -14.29 6.33
N ASP A 348 -21.52 -15.21 5.38
CA ASP A 348 -20.42 -16.17 5.21
C ASP A 348 -19.32 -15.70 4.25
N SER A 349 -19.36 -14.44 3.83
CA SER A 349 -18.32 -13.87 2.97
C SER A 349 -16.99 -13.77 3.71
N ASP A 350 -15.92 -14.08 2.99
CA ASP A 350 -14.53 -14.11 3.45
C ASP A 350 -13.72 -13.05 2.73
N GLU A 351 -12.98 -12.22 3.47
CA GLU A 351 -12.20 -11.09 2.91
C GLU A 351 -11.09 -11.57 1.97
N PHE A 352 -10.50 -12.74 2.20
CA PHE A 352 -9.44 -13.27 1.32
C PHE A 352 -10.00 -13.85 0.03
N LYS A 353 -11.21 -14.43 0.05
CA LYS A 353 -11.92 -14.84 -1.17
C LYS A 353 -12.25 -13.61 -2.03
N ILE A 354 -12.74 -12.55 -1.40
CA ILE A 354 -13.02 -11.27 -2.05
C ILE A 354 -11.74 -10.69 -2.62
N LEU A 355 -10.64 -10.67 -1.84
CA LEU A 355 -9.33 -10.19 -2.27
C LEU A 355 -8.85 -10.92 -3.53
N LYS A 356 -8.90 -12.26 -3.52
CA LYS A 356 -8.50 -13.08 -4.66
C LYS A 356 -9.38 -12.85 -5.89
N GLN A 357 -10.68 -12.62 -5.68
CA GLN A 357 -11.64 -12.42 -6.76
C GLN A 357 -11.48 -11.04 -7.41
N ILE A 358 -11.31 -9.98 -6.62
CA ILE A 358 -11.21 -8.61 -7.15
C ILE A 358 -9.83 -8.35 -7.78
N HIS A 359 -8.74 -8.84 -7.17
CA HIS A 359 -7.38 -8.55 -7.65
C HIS A 359 -6.90 -9.57 -8.71
N PRO A 360 -6.23 -9.08 -9.79
CA PRO A 360 -6.09 -7.68 -10.17
C PRO A 360 -7.36 -7.11 -10.79
N THR A 361 -7.61 -5.82 -10.59
CA THR A 361 -8.65 -5.10 -11.33
C THR A 361 -8.21 -4.86 -12.78
N PRO A 362 -9.14 -4.55 -13.71
CA PRO A 362 -8.77 -4.17 -15.08
C PRO A 362 -7.90 -2.91 -15.17
N ALA A 363 -7.84 -2.12 -14.09
CA ALA A 363 -7.00 -0.92 -14.02
C ALA A 363 -5.50 -1.24 -13.85
N VAL A 364 -5.15 -2.42 -13.31
CA VAL A 364 -3.76 -2.83 -13.04
C VAL A 364 -3.37 -4.17 -13.67
N GLY A 365 -4.34 -4.98 -14.10
CA GLY A 365 -4.12 -6.24 -14.81
C GLY A 365 -4.51 -6.15 -16.28
N GLY A 366 -5.79 -6.08 -16.54
CA GLY A 366 -6.37 -6.03 -17.90
C GLY A 366 -7.67 -6.79 -17.99
N LEU A 367 -8.13 -7.02 -19.23
CA LEU A 367 -9.43 -7.64 -19.51
C LEU A 367 -9.40 -8.53 -20.76
N PRO A 368 -9.87 -9.80 -20.69
CA PRO A 368 -10.24 -10.55 -19.48
C PRO A 368 -9.07 -10.75 -18.51
N LYS A 369 -9.40 -10.85 -17.21
CA LYS A 369 -8.41 -10.92 -16.12
C LYS A 369 -7.38 -12.04 -16.30
N ASN A 370 -7.82 -13.26 -16.65
CA ASN A 370 -6.94 -14.41 -16.77
C ASN A 370 -5.96 -14.23 -17.94
N LEU A 371 -6.45 -13.88 -19.14
CA LEU A 371 -5.62 -13.66 -20.32
C LEU A 371 -4.58 -12.55 -20.06
N ALA A 372 -5.01 -11.46 -19.41
CA ALA A 372 -4.11 -10.36 -19.07
C ALA A 372 -3.02 -10.79 -18.05
N LYS A 373 -3.39 -11.58 -17.03
CA LYS A 373 -2.41 -12.12 -16.07
C LYS A 373 -1.38 -13.02 -16.73
N ASP A 374 -1.83 -13.92 -17.58
CA ASP A 374 -0.95 -14.85 -18.29
C ASP A 374 -0.02 -14.06 -19.21
N TYR A 375 -0.53 -13.09 -19.97
CA TYR A 375 0.27 -12.22 -20.80
C TYR A 375 1.33 -11.43 -20.02
N ILE A 376 0.96 -10.82 -18.90
CA ILE A 376 1.88 -10.09 -18.02
C ILE A 376 2.99 -11.04 -17.51
N LYS A 377 2.61 -12.23 -17.05
CA LYS A 377 3.54 -13.23 -16.51
C LYS A 377 4.57 -13.69 -17.55
N GLU A 378 4.14 -13.85 -18.78
CA GLU A 378 4.98 -14.37 -19.87
C GLU A 378 5.87 -13.31 -20.51
N HIS A 379 5.40 -12.05 -20.60
CA HIS A 379 6.04 -11.05 -21.46
C HIS A 379 6.70 -9.88 -20.68
N GLU A 380 6.25 -9.55 -19.44
CA GLU A 380 6.89 -8.46 -18.70
C GLU A 380 8.31 -8.81 -18.26
N TYR A 381 9.20 -7.84 -18.37
CA TYR A 381 10.57 -7.94 -17.89
C TYR A 381 10.60 -7.80 -16.35
N GLY A 382 11.13 -8.82 -15.68
CA GLY A 382 11.21 -8.87 -14.22
C GLY A 382 9.90 -9.30 -13.56
N THR A 383 9.78 -9.02 -12.28
CA THR A 383 8.60 -9.32 -11.47
C THR A 383 8.05 -8.04 -10.85
N ARG A 384 6.72 -7.98 -10.71
CA ARG A 384 6.05 -6.84 -10.07
C ARG A 384 6.21 -6.84 -8.55
N GLY A 385 6.29 -8.01 -7.95
CA GLY A 385 6.32 -8.13 -6.50
C GLY A 385 5.12 -7.44 -5.84
N LEU A 386 5.40 -6.42 -5.03
CA LEU A 386 4.36 -5.60 -4.37
C LEU A 386 3.85 -4.43 -5.25
N TYR A 387 4.45 -4.16 -6.40
CA TYR A 387 3.90 -3.20 -7.35
C TYR A 387 2.58 -3.70 -7.93
N ALA A 388 1.57 -2.85 -7.95
CA ALA A 388 0.19 -3.15 -8.36
C ALA A 388 -0.50 -4.26 -7.54
N ALA A 389 0.11 -4.71 -6.45
CA ALA A 389 -0.38 -5.74 -5.55
C ALA A 389 -1.22 -5.15 -4.41
N PRO A 390 -2.12 -5.94 -3.78
CA PRO A 390 -2.91 -5.50 -2.65
C PRO A 390 -2.09 -5.48 -1.36
N LEU A 391 -2.10 -4.34 -0.68
CA LEU A 391 -1.47 -4.11 0.62
C LEU A 391 -2.44 -3.40 1.55
N GLY A 392 -2.47 -3.80 2.82
CA GLY A 392 -3.41 -3.19 3.75
C GLY A 392 -3.38 -3.78 5.14
N ILE A 393 -4.45 -3.50 5.87
CA ILE A 393 -4.67 -3.97 7.22
C ILE A 393 -5.89 -4.88 7.30
N ILE A 394 -5.82 -5.88 8.16
CA ILE A 394 -6.90 -6.80 8.48
C ILE A 394 -7.06 -6.90 10.00
N HIS A 395 -8.29 -7.04 10.47
CA HIS A 395 -8.62 -7.21 11.88
C HIS A 395 -9.06 -8.64 12.20
N GLU A 396 -9.26 -8.93 13.49
CA GLU A 396 -9.74 -10.23 13.95
C GLU A 396 -11.06 -10.62 13.28
N ASP A 397 -11.98 -9.67 13.19
CA ASP A 397 -13.22 -9.81 12.42
C ASP A 397 -12.93 -9.68 10.90
N LYS A 398 -13.96 -9.40 10.09
CA LYS A 398 -13.82 -9.19 8.64
C LYS A 398 -13.32 -7.80 8.26
N ASP A 399 -13.28 -6.86 9.23
CA ASP A 399 -12.90 -5.49 8.94
C ASP A 399 -11.49 -5.47 8.33
N CYS A 400 -11.37 -4.79 7.19
CA CYS A 400 -10.10 -4.66 6.48
C CYS A 400 -10.11 -3.46 5.55
N GLU A 401 -8.93 -3.01 5.16
CA GLU A 401 -8.78 -2.03 4.08
C GLU A 401 -7.53 -2.34 3.28
N PHE A 402 -7.70 -2.50 1.96
CA PHE A 402 -6.63 -2.77 1.01
C PHE A 402 -6.51 -1.65 -0.02
N ALA A 403 -5.28 -1.24 -0.27
CA ALA A 403 -4.90 -0.36 -1.36
C ALA A 403 -4.07 -1.12 -2.39
N VAL A 404 -4.01 -0.62 -3.62
CA VAL A 404 -3.18 -1.17 -4.69
C VAL A 404 -1.82 -0.47 -4.68
N GLY A 405 -0.71 -1.19 -4.62
CA GLY A 405 0.65 -0.67 -4.50
C GLY A 405 1.15 0.08 -5.74
N LEU A 406 0.50 1.19 -6.09
CA LEU A 406 0.88 2.04 -7.22
C LEU A 406 1.75 3.22 -6.79
N ARG A 407 2.32 3.95 -7.77
CA ARG A 407 3.23 5.06 -7.47
C ARG A 407 4.23 4.63 -6.41
N SER A 408 4.99 3.60 -6.72
CA SER A 408 5.76 2.86 -5.74
C SER A 408 7.21 2.64 -6.14
N MET A 409 8.01 2.31 -5.15
CA MET A 409 9.40 1.92 -5.32
C MET A 409 9.79 0.84 -4.31
N LEU A 410 10.71 -0.02 -4.72
CA LEU A 410 11.43 -0.94 -3.84
C LEU A 410 12.83 -0.39 -3.58
N ILE A 411 13.17 -0.19 -2.33
CA ILE A 411 14.47 0.32 -1.90
C ILE A 411 15.27 -0.82 -1.30
N SER A 412 16.46 -1.03 -1.81
CA SER A 412 17.46 -1.91 -1.24
C SER A 412 18.77 -1.15 -1.09
N ALA A 413 19.53 -1.38 -0.03
CA ALA A 413 20.85 -0.80 0.24
C ALA A 413 21.12 0.59 -0.41
N ARG A 414 21.64 0.61 -1.65
CA ARG A 414 22.06 1.82 -2.39
C ARG A 414 21.27 2.05 -3.67
N SER A 415 20.09 1.45 -3.81
CA SER A 415 19.25 1.61 -5.00
C SER A 415 17.78 1.68 -4.66
N ALA A 416 17.00 2.27 -5.56
CA ALA A 416 15.56 2.23 -5.57
C ALA A 416 15.10 1.85 -6.99
N THR A 417 14.27 0.81 -7.09
CA THR A 417 13.58 0.44 -8.31
C THR A 417 12.18 1.02 -8.27
N LEU A 418 11.89 1.97 -9.14
CA LEU A 418 10.58 2.62 -9.28
C LEU A 418 9.76 1.86 -10.30
N PHE A 419 8.44 1.79 -10.08
CA PHE A 419 7.49 1.08 -10.94
C PHE A 419 6.42 2.02 -11.47
N ALA A 420 6.10 1.88 -12.76
CA ALA A 420 4.96 2.53 -13.40
C ALA A 420 4.41 1.64 -14.51
N GLY A 421 3.12 1.75 -14.80
CA GLY A 421 2.47 1.02 -15.88
C GLY A 421 1.32 1.82 -16.49
N CYS A 422 0.92 1.45 -17.69
CA CYS A 422 -0.22 2.01 -18.39
C CYS A 422 -1.07 0.92 -19.03
N GLY A 423 -2.34 1.23 -19.31
CA GLY A 423 -3.27 0.31 -19.90
C GLY A 423 -3.19 0.32 -21.43
N ILE A 424 -2.73 -0.77 -22.01
CA ILE A 424 -2.63 -0.95 -23.45
C ILE A 424 -3.97 -1.46 -23.99
N VAL A 425 -4.48 -0.75 -24.96
CA VAL A 425 -5.71 -1.05 -25.70
C VAL A 425 -5.45 -1.00 -27.21
N LYS A 426 -6.39 -1.48 -28.01
CA LYS A 426 -6.29 -1.37 -29.47
C LYS A 426 -6.10 0.10 -29.88
N GLY A 427 -4.99 0.38 -30.59
CA GLY A 427 -4.62 1.74 -31.03
C GLY A 427 -3.77 2.53 -30.03
N SER A 428 -3.30 1.92 -28.94
CA SER A 428 -2.25 2.52 -28.10
C SER A 428 -0.97 2.76 -28.90
N ASP A 429 -0.34 3.92 -28.70
CA ASP A 429 0.93 4.31 -29.32
C ASP A 429 2.08 4.10 -28.32
N PRO A 430 3.13 3.32 -28.66
CA PRO A 430 4.22 3.01 -27.72
C PRO A 430 4.94 4.23 -27.15
N GLU A 431 5.12 5.31 -27.92
CA GLU A 431 5.76 6.54 -27.40
C GLU A 431 4.83 7.29 -26.44
N ALA A 432 3.55 7.41 -26.77
CA ALA A 432 2.58 8.07 -25.89
C ALA A 432 2.46 7.33 -24.56
N GLU A 433 2.38 6.00 -24.59
CA GLU A 433 2.32 5.15 -23.38
C GLU A 433 3.61 5.25 -22.56
N PHE A 434 4.77 5.33 -23.21
CA PHE A 434 6.04 5.54 -22.54
C PHE A 434 6.06 6.89 -21.79
N LEU A 435 5.62 7.96 -22.42
CA LEU A 435 5.52 9.29 -21.81
C LEU A 435 4.52 9.32 -20.65
N GLU A 436 3.40 8.60 -20.77
CA GLU A 436 2.43 8.47 -19.67
C GLU A 436 3.09 7.83 -18.43
N THR A 437 3.87 6.78 -18.62
CA THR A 437 4.58 6.15 -17.51
C THR A 437 5.67 7.04 -16.91
N GLU A 438 6.32 7.94 -17.67
CA GLU A 438 7.25 8.95 -17.14
C GLU A 438 6.56 9.85 -16.10
N VAL A 439 5.36 10.32 -16.41
CA VAL A 439 4.56 11.12 -15.45
C VAL A 439 4.25 10.33 -14.19
N LYS A 440 3.98 9.02 -14.32
CA LYS A 440 3.65 8.14 -13.19
C LYS A 440 4.83 7.83 -12.27
N PHE A 441 6.08 8.00 -12.69
CA PHE A 441 7.25 7.94 -11.81
C PHE A 441 7.43 9.18 -10.95
N THR A 442 6.88 10.33 -11.34
CA THR A 442 7.11 11.63 -10.68
C THR A 442 6.88 11.62 -9.17
N PRO A 443 5.82 11.00 -8.61
CA PRO A 443 5.62 10.98 -7.16
C PRO A 443 6.82 10.38 -6.41
N MET A 444 7.35 9.25 -6.86
CA MET A 444 8.49 8.60 -6.22
C MET A 444 9.81 9.34 -6.47
N LEU A 445 9.98 9.94 -7.65
CA LEU A 445 11.11 10.83 -7.92
C LEU A 445 11.10 12.05 -7.00
N ASN A 446 9.92 12.61 -6.69
CA ASN A 446 9.77 13.71 -5.74
C ASN A 446 10.10 13.29 -4.30
N VAL A 447 9.68 12.11 -3.87
CA VAL A 447 10.05 11.55 -2.55
C VAL A 447 11.56 11.43 -2.43
N LEU A 448 12.26 11.04 -3.50
CA LEU A 448 13.73 10.93 -3.54
C LEU A 448 14.43 12.26 -3.84
N GLU A 449 13.69 13.34 -4.14
CA GLU A 449 14.21 14.61 -4.69
C GLU A 449 15.14 14.39 -5.91
N ALA A 450 14.80 13.39 -6.70
CA ALA A 450 15.56 12.97 -7.87
C ALA A 450 15.03 13.59 -9.16
N THR A 451 14.44 14.79 -9.12
CA THR A 451 13.92 15.51 -10.27
C THR A 451 15.04 16.08 -11.17
N THR A 452 14.71 16.36 -12.41
CA THR A 452 15.54 16.42 -13.62
C THR A 452 16.68 17.46 -13.70
N ASN A 453 16.95 18.28 -12.71
CA ASN A 453 17.84 19.45 -12.89
C ASN A 453 19.31 19.28 -12.48
N GLU A 454 19.81 18.10 -12.10
CA GLU A 454 21.21 17.93 -11.67
C GLU A 454 22.10 17.07 -12.60
N LEU A 455 21.64 16.61 -13.77
CA LEU A 455 22.43 15.73 -14.67
C LEU A 455 23.15 16.45 -15.82
N HIS A 456 23.25 17.79 -15.83
CA HIS A 456 24.00 18.54 -16.85
C HIS A 456 25.35 19.10 -16.39
N ARG A 457 25.98 18.51 -15.35
CA ARG A 457 27.35 18.89 -14.96
C ARG A 457 28.26 17.68 -14.84
N SER A 458 28.54 16.99 -15.94
CA SER A 458 29.79 16.20 -16.10
C SER A 458 29.92 15.58 -17.47
N THR A 459 29.88 16.42 -18.53
CA THR A 459 30.49 16.10 -19.82
C THR A 459 31.04 17.40 -20.40
N ASP A 460 32.07 17.92 -19.76
CA ASP A 460 33.02 18.81 -20.42
C ASP A 460 34.39 18.68 -19.74
N GLY A 461 35.34 18.22 -20.52
CA GLY A 461 36.76 18.41 -20.22
C GLY A 461 37.52 17.15 -19.84
N THR A 462 38.02 16.44 -20.84
CA THR A 462 39.47 16.52 -21.13
C THR A 462 39.79 15.70 -22.36
N ASN A 463 40.09 16.40 -23.43
CA ASN A 463 41.14 16.00 -24.39
C ASN A 463 42.47 16.01 -23.64
N VAL A 464 43.19 14.89 -23.64
CA VAL A 464 44.59 14.73 -24.12
C VAL A 464 44.83 13.24 -24.26
#